data_1ac1cd1a8d091fafea1e56eb569da951
#
_entry.id   1ac1cd1a8d091fafea1e56eb569da951
#
_cell.length_a   1.000
_cell.length_b   1.000
_cell.length_c   1.000
_cell.angle_alpha   90.00
_cell.angle_beta   90.00
_cell.angle_gamma   90.00
#
_symmetry.space_group_name_H-M   'P 1'
#
loop_
_entity.id
_entity.type
_entity.pdbx_description
1 polymer ?
#
loop_
_entity_poly.entity_id
_entity_poly.type
_entity_poly.pdbx_seq_one_letter_code
_entity_poly.pdbx_strand_id
1 'polypeptide(L)'
;MDEILREFNITSRHSVTLIGVHVRRGDKVNNTQGYGLATADYLRTAVDYYKKKYKNTIFIVASNGMEWTKKNMPRHIVVKYVAGSTEMDMATIVECDHVIMTIGSYGWWCGWLAGGDVVYYKRAAIPGSRFAKRINYEDHFYPGWVGF
;
A
#
# COMPACT_ATOMS: atom_id res chain seq x y z
N MET A 1 11.49 10.00 -8.15
CA MET A 1 11.09 8.87 -9.04
C MET A 1 12.17 8.48 -10.04
N ASP A 2 12.81 9.41 -10.73
CA ASP A 2 13.84 9.13 -11.77
C ASP A 2 15.01 8.28 -11.30
N GLU A 3 15.44 8.42 -10.05
CA GLU A 3 16.48 7.59 -9.46
C GLU A 3 16.06 6.11 -9.37
N ILE A 4 14.82 5.87 -8.96
CA ILE A 4 14.23 4.52 -8.88
C ILE A 4 14.17 3.89 -10.27
N LEU A 5 13.71 4.63 -11.27
CA LEU A 5 13.64 4.13 -12.64
C LEU A 5 15.02 3.77 -13.19
N ARG A 6 16.03 4.60 -12.93
CA ARG A 6 17.43 4.32 -13.32
C ARG A 6 17.99 3.07 -12.65
N GLU A 7 17.68 2.83 -11.38
CA GLU A 7 18.12 1.64 -10.65
C GLU A 7 17.62 0.34 -11.31
N PHE A 8 16.43 0.38 -11.91
CA PHE A 8 15.86 -0.76 -12.65
C PHE A 8 16.16 -0.73 -14.15
N ASN A 9 17.07 0.13 -14.63
CA ASN A 9 17.38 0.33 -16.04
C ASN A 9 16.15 0.68 -16.90
N ILE A 10 15.19 1.39 -16.33
CA ILE A 10 13.98 1.83 -17.03
C ILE A 10 14.28 3.17 -17.71
N THR A 11 14.30 3.16 -19.03
CA THR A 11 14.59 4.34 -19.87
C THR A 11 13.34 5.16 -20.21
N SER A 12 12.16 4.58 -20.09
CA SER A 12 10.89 5.25 -20.32
C SER A 12 9.90 4.99 -19.19
N ARG A 13 9.41 6.05 -18.56
CA ARG A 13 8.39 5.96 -17.48
C ARG A 13 7.13 5.21 -17.95
N HIS A 14 6.77 5.33 -19.23
CA HIS A 14 5.58 4.71 -19.80
C HIS A 14 5.74 3.20 -20.12
N SER A 15 6.93 2.64 -19.98
CA SER A 15 7.17 1.21 -20.22
C SER A 15 6.84 0.31 -19.03
N VAL A 16 6.56 0.90 -17.87
CA VAL A 16 6.28 0.20 -16.60
C VAL A 16 5.04 0.78 -15.92
N THR A 17 4.39 -0.04 -15.11
CA THR A 17 3.33 0.39 -14.20
C THR A 17 3.87 0.38 -12.78
N LEU A 18 3.90 1.53 -12.12
CA LEU A 18 4.36 1.68 -10.75
C LEU A 18 3.21 1.49 -9.77
N ILE A 19 3.39 0.59 -8.82
CA ILE A 19 2.42 0.32 -7.77
C ILE A 19 3.02 0.77 -6.43
N GLY A 20 2.51 1.85 -5.87
CA GLY A 20 2.86 2.28 -4.53
C GLY A 20 2.25 1.34 -3.49
N VAL A 21 3.03 0.94 -2.49
CA VAL A 21 2.56 0.06 -1.42
C VAL A 21 2.84 0.72 -0.08
N HIS A 22 1.79 1.06 0.66
CA HIS A 22 1.94 1.58 2.01
C HIS A 22 1.48 0.56 3.05
N VAL A 23 2.41 0.09 3.87
CA VAL A 23 2.12 -0.86 4.96
C VAL A 23 2.26 -0.18 6.32
N ARG A 24 1.13 0.17 6.94
CA ARG A 24 1.08 0.66 8.32
C ARG A 24 1.01 -0.50 9.28
N ARG A 25 2.03 -0.65 10.13
CA ARG A 25 2.11 -1.76 11.08
C ARG A 25 2.72 -1.36 12.43
N GLY A 26 3.90 -0.76 12.46
CA GLY A 26 4.73 -0.57 13.64
C GLY A 26 3.96 -0.14 14.90
N ASP A 27 3.41 1.05 14.90
CA ASP A 27 2.62 1.62 16.02
C ASP A 27 1.23 0.98 16.21
N LYS A 28 0.81 0.11 15.28
CA LYS A 28 -0.48 -0.59 15.37
C LYS A 28 -0.37 -2.01 15.91
N VAL A 29 0.83 -2.54 16.06
CA VAL A 29 1.05 -3.82 16.75
C VAL A 29 0.67 -3.65 18.23
N ASN A 30 -0.15 -4.56 18.76
CA ASN A 30 -0.67 -4.53 20.14
C ASN A 30 -1.50 -3.27 20.47
N ASN A 31 -2.12 -2.64 19.46
CA ASN A 31 -2.96 -1.47 19.71
C ASN A 31 -4.23 -1.83 20.50
N THR A 32 -4.63 -0.94 21.40
CA THR A 32 -5.85 -1.08 22.22
C THR A 32 -7.10 -0.49 21.57
N GLN A 33 -6.96 0.17 20.42
CA GLN A 33 -8.07 0.80 19.71
C GLN A 33 -8.83 -0.17 18.82
N GLY A 34 -8.20 -1.29 18.44
CA GLY A 34 -8.78 -2.33 17.60
C GLY A 34 -8.57 -2.10 16.10
N TYR A 35 -7.43 -1.52 15.72
CA TYR A 35 -7.02 -1.52 14.32
C TYR A 35 -6.64 -2.94 13.88
N GLY A 36 -7.20 -3.38 12.76
CA GLY A 36 -6.83 -4.63 12.11
C GLY A 36 -5.51 -4.51 11.38
N LEU A 37 -4.60 -5.44 11.61
CA LEU A 37 -3.32 -5.48 10.90
C LEU A 37 -3.46 -6.30 9.61
N ALA A 38 -3.01 -5.74 8.51
CA ALA A 38 -2.96 -6.47 7.25
C ALA A 38 -2.08 -7.71 7.35
N THR A 39 -2.50 -8.77 6.69
CA THR A 39 -1.84 -10.08 6.68
C THR A 39 -0.92 -10.24 5.46
N ALA A 40 -0.04 -11.24 5.50
CA ALA A 40 0.74 -11.63 4.32
C ALA A 40 -0.15 -12.07 3.16
N ASP A 41 -1.28 -12.72 3.47
CA ASP A 41 -2.26 -13.16 2.46
C ASP A 41 -2.90 -11.96 1.75
N TYR A 42 -3.21 -10.91 2.49
CA TYR A 42 -3.69 -9.66 1.89
C TYR A 42 -2.65 -9.07 0.92
N LEU A 43 -1.39 -8.95 1.34
CA LEU A 43 -0.34 -8.40 0.49
C LEU A 43 -0.16 -9.22 -0.79
N ARG A 44 -0.21 -10.56 -0.68
CA ARG A 44 -0.15 -11.46 -1.83
C ARG A 44 -1.34 -11.24 -2.76
N THR A 45 -2.56 -11.21 -2.24
CA THR A 45 -3.78 -11.01 -3.03
C THR A 45 -3.77 -9.67 -3.77
N ALA A 46 -3.37 -8.59 -3.08
CA ALA A 46 -3.28 -7.26 -3.66
C ALA A 46 -2.21 -7.16 -4.76
N VAL A 47 -1.04 -7.77 -4.54
CA VAL A 47 0.04 -7.85 -5.54
C VAL A 47 -0.43 -8.64 -6.76
N ASP A 48 -1.04 -9.81 -6.56
CA ASP A 48 -1.53 -10.66 -7.65
C ASP A 48 -2.64 -9.98 -8.46
N TYR A 49 -3.50 -9.20 -7.81
CA TYR A 49 -4.50 -8.38 -8.49
C TYR A 49 -3.86 -7.43 -9.51
N TYR A 50 -2.85 -6.66 -9.09
CA TYR A 50 -2.18 -5.72 -9.99
C TYR A 50 -1.35 -6.42 -11.07
N LYS A 51 -0.68 -7.51 -10.75
CA LYS A 51 0.08 -8.30 -11.74
C LYS A 51 -0.79 -8.93 -12.82
N LYS A 52 -2.03 -9.27 -12.50
CA LYS A 52 -3.02 -9.74 -13.48
C LYS A 52 -3.55 -8.60 -14.35
N LYS A 53 -3.72 -7.42 -13.76
CA LYS A 53 -4.33 -6.26 -14.42
C LYS A 53 -3.34 -5.50 -15.29
N TYR A 54 -2.08 -5.39 -14.86
CA TYR A 54 -1.05 -4.58 -15.52
C TYR A 54 0.20 -5.39 -15.86
N LYS A 55 0.82 -5.04 -16.99
CA LYS A 55 2.12 -5.59 -17.40
C LYS A 55 3.26 -4.77 -16.80
N ASN A 56 4.44 -5.38 -16.68
CA ASN A 56 5.68 -4.72 -16.25
C ASN A 56 5.51 -3.92 -14.96
N THR A 57 4.94 -4.53 -13.93
CA THR A 57 4.71 -3.87 -12.65
C THR A 57 5.97 -3.80 -11.79
N ILE A 58 6.23 -2.64 -11.21
CA ILE A 58 7.25 -2.43 -10.16
C ILE A 58 6.53 -1.93 -8.91
N PHE A 59 6.82 -2.54 -7.77
CA PHE A 59 6.23 -2.19 -6.49
C PHE A 59 7.18 -1.31 -5.68
N ILE A 60 6.72 -0.12 -5.31
CA ILE A 60 7.46 0.84 -4.47
C ILE A 60 6.85 0.81 -3.08
N VAL A 61 7.62 0.34 -2.09
CA VAL A 61 7.10 -0.04 -0.78
C VAL A 61 7.64 0.87 0.31
N ALA A 62 6.73 1.57 1.00
CA ALA A 62 7.00 2.31 2.23
C ALA A 62 6.28 1.66 3.41
N SER A 63 6.92 1.61 4.57
CA SER A 63 6.34 0.99 5.77
C SER A 63 7.00 1.48 7.06
N ASN A 64 6.22 1.67 8.11
CA ASN A 64 6.72 1.87 9.46
C ASN A 64 6.97 0.53 10.21
N GLY A 65 6.82 -0.60 9.54
CA GLY A 65 7.15 -1.96 9.99
C GLY A 65 7.93 -2.70 8.92
N MET A 66 9.05 -2.12 8.46
CA MET A 66 9.77 -2.52 7.26
C MET A 66 10.29 -3.96 7.31
N GLU A 67 10.80 -4.43 8.44
CA GLU A 67 11.29 -5.81 8.58
C GLU A 67 10.18 -6.84 8.32
N TRP A 68 9.02 -6.64 8.94
CA TRP A 68 7.86 -7.49 8.71
C TRP A 68 7.42 -7.41 7.25
N THR A 69 7.39 -6.21 6.69
CA THR A 69 6.96 -5.97 5.32
C THR A 69 7.86 -6.72 4.34
N LYS A 70 9.18 -6.57 4.43
CA LYS A 70 10.15 -7.28 3.59
C LYS A 70 9.99 -8.80 3.67
N LYS A 71 9.73 -9.32 4.89
CA LYS A 71 9.54 -10.77 5.11
C LYS A 71 8.25 -11.31 4.48
N ASN A 72 7.21 -10.48 4.36
CA ASN A 72 5.86 -10.89 3.98
C ASN A 72 5.40 -10.40 2.59
N MET A 73 6.18 -9.54 1.93
CA MET A 73 5.95 -9.24 0.51
C MET A 73 6.26 -10.47 -0.35
N PRO A 74 5.48 -10.70 -1.43
CA PRO A 74 5.77 -11.78 -2.38
C PRO A 74 7.18 -11.67 -2.97
N ARG A 75 7.87 -12.80 -3.11
CA ARG A 75 9.27 -12.83 -3.60
C ARG A 75 9.41 -12.77 -5.12
N HIS A 76 8.33 -13.03 -5.84
CA HIS A 76 8.31 -13.14 -7.32
C HIS A 76 7.95 -11.81 -8.01
N ILE A 77 8.28 -10.69 -7.41
CA ILE A 77 7.98 -9.35 -7.90
C ILE A 77 9.24 -8.48 -7.99
N VAL A 78 9.18 -7.49 -8.86
CA VAL A 78 10.16 -6.40 -8.87
C VAL A 78 9.74 -5.39 -7.82
N VAL A 79 10.58 -5.16 -6.81
CA VAL A 79 10.23 -4.32 -5.66
C VAL A 79 11.38 -3.41 -5.24
N LYS A 80 11.05 -2.16 -4.96
CA LYS A 80 11.92 -1.19 -4.28
C LYS A 80 11.33 -0.85 -2.92
N TYR A 81 12.13 -0.98 -1.88
CA TYR A 81 11.78 -0.49 -0.55
C TYR A 81 12.36 0.91 -0.35
N VAL A 82 11.53 1.85 0.05
CA VAL A 82 11.92 3.23 0.37
C VAL A 82 11.81 3.46 1.88
N ALA A 83 12.72 4.25 2.44
CA ALA A 83 12.79 4.54 3.86
C ALA A 83 13.42 5.94 4.05
N GLY A 84 12.76 6.94 3.50
CA GLY A 84 13.09 8.35 3.67
C GLY A 84 12.36 8.99 4.85
N SER A 85 12.18 10.30 4.79
CA SER A 85 11.23 10.97 5.69
C SER A 85 9.78 10.60 5.33
N THR A 86 8.87 10.80 6.26
CA THR A 86 7.43 10.54 6.05
C THR A 86 6.89 11.26 4.81
N GLU A 87 7.34 12.49 4.58
CA GLU A 87 6.94 13.33 3.46
C GLU A 87 7.52 12.80 2.13
N MET A 88 8.79 12.39 2.14
CA MET A 88 9.46 11.84 0.96
C MET A 88 8.85 10.50 0.55
N ASP A 89 8.55 9.63 1.52
CA ASP A 89 7.91 8.35 1.27
C ASP A 89 6.50 8.56 0.70
N MET A 90 5.74 9.53 1.24
CA MET A 90 4.42 9.88 0.70
C MET A 90 4.52 10.40 -0.74
N ALA A 91 5.39 11.35 -1.00
CA ALA A 91 5.59 11.91 -2.33
C ALA A 91 5.96 10.82 -3.34
N THR A 92 6.82 9.88 -2.94
CA THR A 92 7.23 8.75 -3.79
C THR A 92 6.07 7.81 -4.11
N ILE A 93 5.22 7.50 -3.12
CA ILE A 93 4.03 6.65 -3.33
C ILE A 93 2.99 7.35 -4.21
N VAL A 94 2.79 8.65 -4.02
CA VAL A 94 1.83 9.46 -4.79
C VAL A 94 2.22 9.57 -6.27
N GLU A 95 3.51 9.52 -6.61
CA GLU A 95 3.97 9.48 -8.00
C GLU A 95 3.78 8.12 -8.70
N CYS A 96 3.32 7.09 -7.98
CA CYS A 96 2.97 5.81 -8.59
C CYS A 96 1.63 5.87 -9.33
N ASP A 97 1.41 4.96 -10.28
CA ASP A 97 0.18 4.90 -11.07
C ASP A 97 -1.00 4.39 -10.24
N HIS A 98 -0.75 3.48 -9.30
CA HIS A 98 -1.76 2.82 -8.48
C HIS A 98 -1.22 2.56 -7.07
N VAL A 99 -2.12 2.27 -6.11
CA VAL A 99 -1.72 2.10 -4.71
C VAL A 99 -2.34 0.87 -4.06
N ILE A 100 -1.52 0.17 -3.27
CA ILE A 100 -1.94 -0.79 -2.26
C ILE A 100 -1.78 -0.12 -0.90
N MET A 101 -2.86 -0.02 -0.13
CA MET A 101 -2.82 0.51 1.23
C MET A 101 -3.33 -0.50 2.24
N THR A 102 -2.82 -0.42 3.46
CA THR A 102 -3.32 -1.23 4.56
C THR A 102 -4.37 -0.45 5.38
N ILE A 103 -3.94 0.25 6.41
CA ILE A 103 -4.80 1.03 7.31
C ILE A 103 -4.25 2.43 7.54
N GLY A 104 -5.11 3.32 8.01
CA GLY A 104 -4.76 4.68 8.45
C GLY A 104 -4.83 5.74 7.36
N SER A 105 -4.95 6.99 7.80
CA SER A 105 -5.15 8.15 6.91
C SER A 105 -3.99 8.41 5.97
N TYR A 106 -2.76 8.10 6.38
CA TYR A 106 -1.58 8.28 5.52
C TYR A 106 -1.70 7.46 4.23
N GLY A 107 -1.98 6.15 4.31
CA GLY A 107 -2.19 5.31 3.14
C GLY A 107 -3.41 5.70 2.33
N TRP A 108 -4.46 6.17 3.01
CA TRP A 108 -5.66 6.68 2.37
C TRP A 108 -5.35 7.89 1.48
N TRP A 109 -4.59 8.86 2.00
CA TRP A 109 -4.17 10.03 1.22
C TRP A 109 -3.22 9.66 0.09
N CYS A 110 -2.30 8.71 0.30
CA CYS A 110 -1.46 8.20 -0.79
C CYS A 110 -2.32 7.66 -1.95
N GLY A 111 -3.33 6.84 -1.63
CA GLY A 111 -4.24 6.28 -2.63
C GLY A 111 -5.04 7.34 -3.37
N TRP A 112 -5.60 8.30 -2.64
CA TRP A 112 -6.42 9.36 -3.23
C TRP A 112 -5.61 10.31 -4.12
N LEU A 113 -4.43 10.74 -3.67
CA LEU A 113 -3.57 11.67 -4.39
C LEU A 113 -2.91 11.04 -5.62
N ALA A 114 -2.60 9.74 -5.61
CA ALA A 114 -2.08 9.03 -6.78
C ALA A 114 -3.10 8.99 -7.95
N GLY A 115 -4.39 9.02 -7.64
CA GLY A 115 -5.47 9.17 -8.62
C GLY A 115 -5.75 7.95 -9.49
N GLY A 116 -5.05 6.83 -9.26
CA GLY A 116 -5.25 5.57 -9.99
C GLY A 116 -6.13 4.57 -9.23
N ASP A 117 -6.00 3.29 -9.59
CA ASP A 117 -6.68 2.23 -8.84
C ASP A 117 -6.09 2.10 -7.44
N VAL A 118 -6.95 1.84 -6.47
CA VAL A 118 -6.53 1.60 -5.09
C VAL A 118 -7.08 0.28 -4.58
N VAL A 119 -6.19 -0.53 -4.01
CA VAL A 119 -6.54 -1.72 -3.25
C VAL A 119 -6.33 -1.45 -1.77
N TYR A 120 -7.33 -1.75 -0.94
CA TYR A 120 -7.26 -1.54 0.50
C TYR A 120 -7.57 -2.80 1.31
N TYR A 121 -7.05 -2.84 2.55
CA TYR A 121 -7.34 -3.91 3.49
C TYR A 121 -8.70 -3.70 4.14
N LYS A 122 -9.70 -4.49 3.75
CA LYS A 122 -11.09 -4.31 4.21
C LYS A 122 -11.35 -4.70 5.66
N ARG A 123 -10.42 -5.43 6.32
CA ARG A 123 -10.53 -5.75 7.74
C ARG A 123 -9.79 -4.73 8.61
N ALA A 124 -9.97 -3.44 8.31
CA ALA A 124 -9.29 -2.34 8.99
C ALA A 124 -9.63 -2.24 10.48
N ALA A 125 -10.77 -2.78 10.92
CA ALA A 125 -11.20 -2.79 12.31
C ALA A 125 -11.43 -4.22 12.82
N ILE A 126 -11.00 -4.48 14.06
CA ILE A 126 -11.31 -5.72 14.77
C ILE A 126 -12.78 -5.66 15.22
N PRO A 127 -13.63 -6.66 14.90
CA PRO A 127 -15.03 -6.67 15.30
C PRO A 127 -15.23 -6.43 16.80
N GLY A 128 -16.20 -5.59 17.16
CA GLY A 128 -16.51 -5.24 18.55
C GLY A 128 -15.57 -4.22 19.19
N SER A 129 -14.48 -3.85 18.54
CA SER A 129 -13.49 -2.90 19.07
C SER A 129 -14.01 -1.46 19.09
N ARG A 130 -13.26 -0.59 19.79
CA ARG A 130 -13.53 0.85 19.80
C ARG A 130 -13.46 1.48 18.42
N PHE A 131 -12.51 1.03 17.59
CA PHE A 131 -12.38 1.51 16.22
C PHE A 131 -13.54 1.01 15.35
N ALA A 132 -13.96 -0.26 15.49
CA ALA A 132 -15.10 -0.81 14.75
C ALA A 132 -16.41 -0.06 14.99
N LYS A 133 -16.60 0.53 16.20
CA LYS A 133 -17.78 1.35 16.53
C LYS A 133 -17.75 2.75 15.90
N ARG A 134 -16.62 3.18 15.37
CA ARG A 134 -16.40 4.53 14.81
C ARG A 134 -16.25 4.55 13.30
N ILE A 135 -15.85 3.43 12.70
CA ILE A 135 -15.66 3.34 11.27
C ILE A 135 -17.00 3.06 10.58
N ASN A 136 -17.36 3.89 9.63
CA ASN A 136 -18.38 3.57 8.65
C ASN A 136 -17.69 3.19 7.34
N TYR A 137 -17.74 1.93 6.95
CA TYR A 137 -17.02 1.43 5.78
C TYR A 137 -17.51 2.05 4.46
N GLU A 138 -18.77 2.44 4.37
CA GLU A 138 -19.35 3.08 3.18
C GLU A 138 -18.77 4.47 2.94
N ASP A 139 -18.43 5.19 4.02
CA ASP A 139 -17.86 6.53 3.97
C ASP A 139 -16.33 6.54 4.08
N HIS A 140 -15.75 5.44 4.60
CA HIS A 140 -14.31 5.40 4.92
C HIS A 140 -13.43 5.18 3.70
N PHE A 141 -13.89 4.38 2.75
CA PHE A 141 -13.15 4.09 1.53
C PHE A 141 -13.80 4.77 0.33
N TYR A 142 -12.96 5.34 -0.54
CA TYR A 142 -13.45 6.05 -1.71
C TYR A 142 -14.20 5.11 -2.66
N PRO A 143 -15.35 5.53 -3.24
CA PRO A 143 -16.09 4.72 -4.20
C PRO A 143 -15.22 4.27 -5.38
N GLY A 144 -15.28 2.98 -5.72
CA GLY A 144 -14.45 2.41 -6.78
C GLY A 144 -13.14 1.79 -6.33
N TRP A 145 -12.70 2.02 -5.08
CA TRP A 145 -11.57 1.29 -4.50
C TRP A 145 -11.92 -0.17 -4.23
N VAL A 146 -10.94 -1.05 -4.33
CA VAL A 146 -11.13 -2.51 -4.19
C VAL A 146 -10.66 -2.99 -2.83
N GLY A 147 -11.55 -3.59 -2.04
CA GLY A 147 -11.25 -4.15 -0.72
C GLY A 147 -11.02 -5.67 -0.74
N PHE A 148 -9.91 -6.13 -0.16
CA PHE A 148 -9.62 -7.56 0.07
C PHE A 148 -9.52 -7.91 1.55
#